data_ec8b8a9f3f86137514642a48a0b428de
#
_entry.id   ec8b8a9f3f86137514642a48a0b428de
#
_cell.length_a   1.000
_cell.length_b   1.000
_cell.length_c   1.000
_cell.angle_alpha   90.00
_cell.angle_beta   90.00
_cell.angle_gamma   90.00
#
_symmetry.space_group_name_H-M   'P 1'
#
loop_
_entity.id
_entity.type
_entity.pdbx_description
1 polymer ?
#
loop_
_entity_poly.entity_id
_entity_poly.type
_entity_poly.pdbx_seq_one_letter_code
_entity_poly.pdbx_strand_id
1 'polypeptide(L)'
;HPQVGTRTPVLADDGSDLAAAIQTILESGFDDLDRAVAEAFDGATVSVAIHDGLFDLQLRQRGMLRALRSAELSDGTLRFLLWAAALLSPQPPSLMVLNEPETSLHPDLVAPLASLIRTTAARTQVVVVTHSRSLLEFLDTVPLGEGGADGEAVEIELYKDWGETRIGGQTLMTTPRWDWGTR
;
A
#
# COMPACT_ATOMS: atom_id res chain seq x y z
N HIS A 1 13.46 -0.75 -16.30
CA HIS A 1 14.52 0.02 -16.99
C HIS A 1 15.12 1.04 -16.03
N PRO A 2 16.43 1.39 -16.14
CA PRO A 2 17.02 2.46 -15.36
C PRO A 2 16.29 3.80 -15.55
N GLN A 3 16.11 4.55 -14.46
CA GLN A 3 15.32 5.78 -14.40
C GLN A 3 16.22 6.98 -14.06
N VAL A 4 15.82 8.19 -14.46
CA VAL A 4 16.58 9.41 -14.11
C VAL A 4 16.53 9.62 -12.61
N GLY A 5 17.72 9.81 -11.99
CA GLY A 5 17.86 10.00 -10.55
C GLY A 5 17.42 11.40 -10.12
N THR A 6 16.27 11.48 -9.45
CA THR A 6 15.80 12.69 -8.77
C THR A 6 15.33 12.33 -7.37
N ARG A 7 15.42 13.27 -6.42
CA ARG A 7 14.81 13.05 -5.12
C ARG A 7 13.29 13.09 -5.26
N THR A 8 12.64 11.95 -5.00
CA THR A 8 11.20 11.76 -5.20
C THR A 8 10.54 11.47 -3.85
N PRO A 9 10.03 12.51 -3.15
CA PRO A 9 9.33 12.32 -1.87
C PRO A 9 7.96 11.68 -2.01
N VAL A 10 7.35 11.74 -3.20
CA VAL A 10 6.04 11.14 -3.52
C VAL A 10 6.17 10.42 -4.85
N LEU A 11 5.73 9.17 -4.91
CA LEU A 11 5.76 8.35 -6.13
C LEU A 11 4.87 8.96 -7.21
N ALA A 12 5.35 8.98 -8.46
CA ALA A 12 4.58 9.40 -9.62
C ALA A 12 3.43 8.40 -9.93
N ASP A 13 2.33 8.90 -10.45
CA ASP A 13 1.10 8.10 -10.71
C ASP A 13 1.35 6.91 -11.66
N ASP A 14 2.29 7.04 -12.58
CA ASP A 14 2.67 5.99 -13.53
C ASP A 14 3.79 5.06 -13.01
N GLY A 15 4.32 5.31 -11.81
CA GLY A 15 5.42 4.55 -11.21
C GLY A 15 6.75 4.69 -11.95
N SER A 16 6.88 5.65 -12.86
CA SER A 16 8.09 5.86 -13.68
C SER A 16 9.31 6.26 -12.86
N ASP A 17 9.12 6.68 -11.61
CA ASP A 17 10.16 7.11 -10.67
C ASP A 17 10.35 6.15 -9.47
N LEU A 18 9.86 4.89 -9.58
CA LEU A 18 9.92 3.90 -8.49
C LEU A 18 11.33 3.77 -7.88
N ALA A 19 12.38 3.69 -8.71
CA ALA A 19 13.75 3.57 -8.22
C ALA A 19 14.17 4.80 -7.42
N ALA A 20 13.77 5.99 -7.85
CA ALA A 20 14.07 7.25 -7.15
C ALA A 20 13.27 7.38 -5.84
N ALA A 21 12.00 6.94 -5.82
CA ALA A 21 11.19 6.90 -4.61
C ALA A 21 11.77 5.92 -3.58
N ILE A 22 12.13 4.70 -3.99
CA ILE A 22 12.81 3.71 -3.13
C ILE A 22 14.12 4.27 -2.58
N GLN A 23 14.96 4.89 -3.41
CA GLN A 23 16.21 5.53 -2.95
C GLN A 23 15.94 6.60 -1.90
N THR A 24 14.92 7.43 -2.11
CA THR A 24 14.54 8.50 -1.16
C THR A 24 14.09 7.91 0.19
N ILE A 25 13.36 6.79 0.19
CA ILE A 25 12.96 6.09 1.40
C ILE A 25 14.18 5.51 2.12
N LEU A 26 15.07 4.83 1.41
CA LEU A 26 16.31 4.27 1.98
C LEU A 26 17.20 5.37 2.63
N GLU A 27 17.26 6.54 2.03
CA GLU A 27 18.01 7.69 2.56
C GLU A 27 17.32 8.35 3.77
N SER A 28 16.02 8.13 3.97
CA SER A 28 15.29 8.70 5.12
C SER A 28 15.66 8.07 6.47
N GLY A 29 16.34 6.92 6.45
CA GLY A 29 16.79 6.21 7.65
C GLY A 29 15.67 5.43 8.35
N PHE A 30 14.53 5.22 7.72
CA PHE A 30 13.48 4.35 8.23
C PHE A 30 13.69 2.92 7.74
N ASP A 31 13.74 1.95 8.66
CA ASP A 31 13.95 0.53 8.37
C ASP A 31 12.66 -0.19 7.90
N ASP A 32 11.56 0.56 7.76
CA ASP A 32 10.25 -0.01 7.42
C ASP A 32 10.24 -0.68 6.05
N LEU A 33 10.96 -0.12 5.08
CA LEU A 33 11.07 -0.69 3.74
C LEU A 33 11.83 -2.02 3.74
N ASP A 34 12.99 -2.07 4.41
CA ASP A 34 13.79 -3.28 4.49
C ASP A 34 13.01 -4.40 5.20
N ARG A 35 12.29 -4.05 6.28
CA ARG A 35 11.44 -4.99 6.99
C ARG A 35 10.31 -5.52 6.10
N ALA A 36 9.59 -4.64 5.39
CA ALA A 36 8.50 -5.01 4.51
C ALA A 36 8.95 -5.90 3.33
N VAL A 37 10.11 -5.58 2.74
CA VAL A 37 10.70 -6.38 1.65
C VAL A 37 11.18 -7.73 2.17
N ALA A 38 11.81 -7.78 3.33
CA ALA A 38 12.26 -9.03 3.94
C ALA A 38 11.08 -9.95 4.32
N GLU A 39 9.98 -9.38 4.80
CA GLU A 39 8.75 -10.12 5.11
C GLU A 39 8.09 -10.66 3.83
N ALA A 40 7.99 -9.84 2.79
CA ALA A 40 7.33 -10.21 1.54
C ALA A 40 8.10 -11.24 0.71
N PHE A 41 9.44 -11.26 0.81
CA PHE A 41 10.31 -12.04 -0.10
C PHE A 41 11.38 -12.85 0.65
N ASP A 42 11.03 -13.47 1.77
CA ASP A 42 11.90 -14.39 2.56
C ASP A 42 13.31 -13.84 2.82
N GLY A 43 13.38 -12.69 3.46
CA GLY A 43 14.65 -12.06 3.84
C GLY A 43 15.38 -11.41 2.67
N ALA A 44 14.67 -11.05 1.59
CA ALA A 44 15.22 -10.25 0.51
C ALA A 44 15.60 -8.83 0.97
N THR A 45 16.49 -8.20 0.22
CA THR A 45 16.85 -6.79 0.40
C THR A 45 16.70 -6.03 -0.90
N VAL A 46 16.22 -4.79 -0.81
CA VAL A 46 16.10 -3.89 -1.95
C VAL A 46 17.24 -2.86 -1.92
N SER A 47 17.74 -2.49 -3.08
CA SER A 47 18.76 -1.47 -3.25
C SER A 47 18.60 -0.75 -4.58
N VAL A 48 19.23 0.40 -4.73
CA VAL A 48 19.26 1.15 -5.99
C VAL A 48 20.72 1.32 -6.41
N ALA A 49 21.05 0.78 -7.58
CA ALA A 49 22.35 1.02 -8.20
C ALA A 49 22.29 2.32 -9.00
N ILE A 50 23.30 3.17 -8.81
CA ILE A 50 23.38 4.47 -9.47
C ILE A 50 24.55 4.44 -10.48
N HIS A 51 24.23 4.61 -11.77
CA HIS A 51 25.19 4.66 -12.85
C HIS A 51 24.84 5.83 -13.78
N ASP A 52 25.80 6.74 -13.97
CA ASP A 52 25.63 7.90 -14.87
C ASP A 52 24.35 8.72 -14.63
N GLY A 53 23.96 8.88 -13.37
CA GLY A 53 22.71 9.58 -12.98
C GLY A 53 21.43 8.80 -13.24
N LEU A 54 21.53 7.53 -13.65
CA LEU A 54 20.39 6.62 -13.78
C LEU A 54 20.29 5.70 -12.55
N PHE A 55 19.09 5.53 -12.07
CA PHE A 55 18.74 4.66 -10.95
C PHE A 55 18.20 3.34 -11.48
N ASP A 56 18.79 2.23 -11.04
CA ASP A 56 18.36 0.87 -11.38
C ASP A 56 18.01 0.11 -10.11
N LEU A 57 16.72 -0.17 -9.95
CA LEU A 57 16.20 -0.93 -8.81
C LEU A 57 16.71 -2.35 -8.84
N GLN A 58 17.19 -2.83 -7.71
CA GLN A 58 17.72 -4.17 -7.53
C GLN A 58 17.11 -4.85 -6.32
N LEU A 59 16.76 -6.12 -6.46
CA LEU A 59 16.28 -6.99 -5.40
C LEU A 59 17.23 -8.18 -5.24
N ARG A 60 17.80 -8.33 -4.05
CA ARG A 60 18.64 -9.49 -3.71
C ARG A 60 17.82 -10.44 -2.86
N GLN A 61 17.55 -11.62 -3.40
CA GLN A 61 16.90 -12.69 -2.67
C GLN A 61 17.92 -13.60 -1.99
N ARG A 62 17.53 -14.20 -0.88
CA ARG A 62 18.38 -15.16 -0.15
C ARG A 62 18.76 -16.34 -1.04
N GLY A 63 20.05 -16.70 -1.05
CA GLY A 63 20.57 -17.79 -1.86
C GLY A 63 20.90 -17.42 -3.30
N MET A 64 20.59 -16.23 -3.77
CA MET A 64 20.99 -15.77 -5.10
C MET A 64 22.42 -15.21 -5.12
N LEU A 65 23.18 -15.56 -6.16
CA LEU A 65 24.58 -15.12 -6.33
C LEU A 65 24.68 -13.61 -6.64
N ARG A 66 23.64 -13.04 -7.28
CA ARG A 66 23.56 -11.61 -7.60
C ARG A 66 22.17 -11.05 -7.33
N ALA A 67 22.06 -9.76 -7.24
CA ALA A 67 20.76 -9.08 -7.23
C ALA A 67 20.09 -9.18 -8.60
N LEU A 68 18.77 -9.26 -8.60
CA LEU A 68 17.93 -9.16 -9.80
C LEU A 68 17.67 -7.68 -10.08
N ARG A 69 17.75 -7.30 -11.35
CA ARG A 69 17.42 -5.93 -11.80
C ARG A 69 15.92 -5.78 -12.00
N SER A 70 15.41 -4.56 -12.03
CA SER A 70 13.99 -4.28 -12.24
C SER A 70 13.36 -5.03 -13.43
N ALA A 71 14.08 -5.16 -14.54
CA ALA A 71 13.62 -5.87 -15.73
C ALA A 71 13.53 -7.42 -15.57
N GLU A 72 14.09 -7.97 -14.49
CA GLU A 72 14.09 -9.39 -14.18
C GLU A 72 13.06 -9.76 -13.10
N LEU A 73 12.40 -8.74 -12.51
CA LEU A 73 11.39 -8.92 -11.47
C LEU A 73 10.03 -9.25 -12.11
N SER A 74 9.25 -10.07 -11.40
CA SER A 74 7.85 -10.31 -11.80
C SER A 74 6.98 -9.06 -11.63
N ASP A 75 5.87 -8.98 -12.38
CA ASP A 75 4.90 -7.88 -12.25
C ASP A 75 4.35 -7.78 -10.82
N GLY A 76 4.09 -8.91 -10.16
CA GLY A 76 3.64 -8.94 -8.77
C GLY A 76 4.68 -8.37 -7.79
N THR A 77 5.97 -8.70 -8.00
CA THR A 77 7.07 -8.14 -7.22
C THR A 77 7.18 -6.62 -7.42
N LEU A 78 7.14 -6.16 -8.68
CA LEU A 78 7.18 -4.73 -8.99
C LEU A 78 5.98 -3.99 -8.40
N ARG A 79 4.79 -4.58 -8.46
CA ARG A 79 3.57 -4.00 -7.88
C ARG A 79 3.65 -3.90 -6.37
N PHE A 80 4.17 -4.92 -5.69
CA PHE A 80 4.41 -4.84 -4.25
C PHE A 80 5.39 -3.71 -3.89
N LEU A 81 6.49 -3.57 -4.64
CA LEU A 81 7.48 -2.50 -4.43
C LEU A 81 6.88 -1.11 -4.72
N LEU A 82 5.96 -0.98 -5.69
CA LEU A 82 5.21 0.26 -5.94
C LEU A 82 4.34 0.61 -4.73
N TRP A 83 3.60 -0.37 -4.18
CA TRP A 83 2.83 -0.15 -2.95
C TRP A 83 3.73 0.23 -1.76
N ALA A 84 4.85 -0.47 -1.59
CA ALA A 84 5.81 -0.13 -0.54
C ALA A 84 6.34 1.31 -0.68
N ALA A 85 6.69 1.74 -1.90
CA ALA A 85 7.15 3.09 -2.16
C ALA A 85 6.08 4.15 -1.91
N ALA A 86 4.83 3.89 -2.29
CA ALA A 86 3.72 4.81 -2.06
C ALA A 86 3.37 4.93 -0.57
N LEU A 87 3.25 3.79 0.12
CA LEU A 87 2.82 3.71 1.51
C LEU A 87 3.89 4.18 2.49
N LEU A 88 5.16 3.91 2.22
CA LEU A 88 6.29 4.31 3.06
C LEU A 88 6.91 5.65 2.66
N SER A 89 6.22 6.43 1.82
CA SER A 89 6.66 7.78 1.47
C SER A 89 7.03 8.58 2.72
N PRO A 90 8.19 9.27 2.74
CA PRO A 90 8.58 10.13 3.86
C PRO A 90 7.60 11.27 4.12
N GLN A 91 6.85 11.69 3.12
CA GLN A 91 5.85 12.76 3.19
C GLN A 91 4.49 12.24 2.68
N PRO A 92 3.80 11.39 3.46
CA PRO A 92 2.50 10.89 3.04
C PRO A 92 1.47 12.04 2.99
N PRO A 93 0.51 12.00 2.05
CA PRO A 93 -0.62 12.92 2.07
C PRO A 93 -1.47 12.68 3.33
N SER A 94 -2.32 13.64 3.70
CA SER A 94 -3.23 13.51 4.86
C SER A 94 -4.31 12.45 4.70
N LEU A 95 -4.59 12.03 3.46
CA LEU A 95 -5.52 10.96 3.11
C LEU A 95 -4.94 10.16 1.92
N MET A 96 -4.93 8.84 2.05
CA MET A 96 -4.64 7.91 0.97
C MET A 96 -5.86 7.03 0.69
N VAL A 97 -6.21 6.89 -0.59
CA VAL A 97 -7.28 5.98 -1.02
C VAL A 97 -6.67 4.89 -1.89
N LEU A 98 -6.80 3.65 -1.45
CA LEU A 98 -6.28 2.46 -2.12
C LEU A 98 -7.48 1.69 -2.71
N ASN A 99 -7.49 1.50 -4.03
CA ASN A 99 -8.53 0.74 -4.69
C ASN A 99 -7.98 -0.62 -5.12
N GLU A 100 -8.53 -1.69 -4.54
CA GLU A 100 -8.15 -3.08 -4.79
C GLU A 100 -6.62 -3.29 -4.81
N PRO A 101 -5.91 -2.89 -3.73
CA PRO A 101 -4.45 -2.88 -3.73
C PRO A 101 -3.85 -4.29 -3.85
N GLU A 102 -4.59 -5.32 -3.48
CA GLU A 102 -4.21 -6.73 -3.61
C GLU A 102 -4.30 -7.27 -5.03
N THR A 103 -4.98 -6.57 -5.94
CA THR A 103 -5.18 -7.05 -7.31
C THR A 103 -3.85 -7.29 -8.02
N SER A 104 -3.71 -8.48 -8.62
CA SER A 104 -2.49 -8.96 -9.30
C SER A 104 -1.28 -9.20 -8.38
N LEU A 105 -1.45 -9.22 -7.07
CA LEU A 105 -0.45 -9.73 -6.14
C LEU A 105 -0.59 -11.24 -5.97
N HIS A 106 0.55 -11.90 -5.68
CA HIS A 106 0.52 -13.29 -5.22
C HIS A 106 -0.17 -13.36 -3.84
N PRO A 107 -0.96 -14.39 -3.52
CA PRO A 107 -1.63 -14.51 -2.22
C PRO A 107 -0.71 -14.32 -1.01
N ASP A 108 0.54 -14.78 -1.09
CA ASP A 108 1.52 -14.63 -0.01
C ASP A 108 1.94 -13.17 0.24
N LEU A 109 1.68 -12.26 -0.71
CA LEU A 109 1.98 -10.84 -0.57
C LEU A 109 0.84 -10.03 0.07
N VAL A 110 -0.33 -10.65 0.31
CA VAL A 110 -1.49 -9.95 0.89
C VAL A 110 -1.23 -9.59 2.36
N ALA A 111 -0.65 -10.51 3.14
CA ALA A 111 -0.30 -10.24 4.54
C ALA A 111 0.77 -9.14 4.69
N PRO A 112 1.91 -9.19 3.96
CA PRO A 112 2.86 -8.07 3.91
C PRO A 112 2.26 -6.74 3.46
N LEU A 113 1.33 -6.76 2.49
CA LEU A 113 0.61 -5.56 2.07
C LEU A 113 -0.24 -4.98 3.21
N ALA A 114 -0.98 -5.81 3.93
CA ALA A 114 -1.76 -5.39 5.10
C ALA A 114 -0.85 -4.78 6.18
N SER A 115 0.32 -5.35 6.43
CA SER A 115 1.33 -4.81 7.35
C SER A 115 1.79 -3.41 6.94
N LEU A 116 2.06 -3.19 5.64
CA LEU A 116 2.37 -1.87 5.08
C LEU A 116 1.24 -0.86 5.29
N ILE A 117 0.00 -1.24 5.00
CA ILE A 117 -1.18 -0.38 5.16
C ILE A 117 -1.33 0.03 6.63
N ARG A 118 -1.20 -0.90 7.58
CA ARG A 118 -1.26 -0.61 9.03
C ARG A 118 -0.15 0.34 9.48
N THR A 119 1.09 0.11 9.01
CA THR A 119 2.22 1.01 9.29
C THR A 119 1.95 2.43 8.80
N THR A 120 1.36 2.55 7.61
CA THR A 120 1.01 3.85 7.03
C THR A 120 -0.15 4.51 7.76
N ALA A 121 -1.17 3.74 8.17
CA ALA A 121 -2.35 4.22 8.88
C ALA A 121 -2.01 4.87 10.23
N ALA A 122 -0.87 4.51 10.84
CA ALA A 122 -0.37 5.19 12.04
C ALA A 122 0.12 6.64 11.77
N ARG A 123 0.29 7.03 10.50
CA ARG A 123 0.86 8.32 10.10
C ARG A 123 -0.11 9.19 9.30
N THR A 124 -1.09 8.57 8.66
CA THR A 124 -2.07 9.27 7.80
C THR A 124 -3.37 8.48 7.73
N GLN A 125 -4.47 9.14 7.35
CA GLN A 125 -5.72 8.44 7.12
C GLN A 125 -5.63 7.59 5.85
N VAL A 126 -6.01 6.31 5.95
CA VAL A 126 -6.04 5.38 4.82
C VAL A 126 -7.46 4.86 4.64
N VAL A 127 -7.95 4.92 3.41
CA VAL A 127 -9.20 4.28 2.98
C VAL A 127 -8.85 3.19 1.99
N VAL A 128 -9.28 1.96 2.27
CA VAL A 128 -9.06 0.80 1.39
C VAL A 128 -10.41 0.37 0.83
N VAL A 129 -10.52 0.32 -0.50
CA VAL A 129 -11.65 -0.29 -1.18
C VAL A 129 -11.20 -1.67 -1.67
N THR A 130 -11.82 -2.72 -1.16
CA THR A 130 -11.46 -4.10 -1.50
C THR A 130 -12.65 -5.03 -1.43
N HIS A 131 -12.59 -6.14 -2.13
CA HIS A 131 -13.49 -7.28 -1.97
C HIS A 131 -12.73 -8.54 -1.51
N SER A 132 -11.46 -8.40 -1.15
CA SER A 132 -10.62 -9.49 -0.64
C SER A 132 -10.85 -9.73 0.85
N ARG A 133 -11.49 -10.85 1.18
CA ARG A 133 -11.67 -11.27 2.58
C ARG A 133 -10.33 -11.47 3.30
N SER A 134 -9.34 -12.03 2.60
CA SER A 134 -8.00 -12.22 3.16
C SER A 134 -7.33 -10.90 3.55
N LEU A 135 -7.50 -9.85 2.74
CA LEU A 135 -6.95 -8.53 3.10
C LEU A 135 -7.65 -7.97 4.33
N LEU A 136 -8.98 -8.07 4.42
CA LEU A 136 -9.75 -7.62 5.59
C LEU A 136 -9.35 -8.38 6.86
N GLU A 137 -9.16 -9.71 6.78
CA GLU A 137 -8.69 -10.52 7.91
C GLU A 137 -7.30 -10.08 8.39
N PHE A 138 -6.35 -9.80 7.47
CA PHE A 138 -5.01 -9.32 7.83
C PHE A 138 -4.98 -7.87 8.32
N LEU A 139 -5.96 -7.05 7.94
CA LEU A 139 -6.11 -5.70 8.46
C LEU A 139 -6.73 -5.68 9.87
N ASP A 140 -7.28 -6.79 10.34
CA ASP A 140 -7.93 -6.92 11.65
C ASP A 140 -9.05 -5.87 11.82
N THR A 141 -9.97 -5.86 10.85
CA THR A 141 -11.06 -4.88 10.78
C THR A 141 -12.18 -5.22 11.75
N VAL A 142 -12.84 -4.19 12.29
CA VAL A 142 -14.07 -4.32 13.06
C VAL A 142 -15.26 -3.75 12.27
N PRO A 143 -16.48 -4.35 12.38
CA PRO A 143 -17.66 -3.83 11.71
C PRO A 143 -18.02 -2.40 12.14
N LEU A 144 -18.58 -1.63 11.22
CA LEU A 144 -19.05 -0.28 11.50
C LEU A 144 -20.09 -0.29 12.64
N GLY A 145 -19.79 0.43 13.72
CA GLY A 145 -20.68 0.57 14.89
C GLY A 145 -20.38 -0.39 16.05
N GLU A 146 -19.44 -1.32 15.93
CA GLU A 146 -19.04 -2.22 17.03
C GLU A 146 -17.90 -1.68 17.91
N GLY A 147 -17.57 -0.42 17.78
CA GLY A 147 -16.51 0.23 18.55
C GLY A 147 -15.43 0.73 17.59
N GLY A 148 -14.54 1.43 18.01
CA GLY A 148 -13.36 1.95 17.34
C GLY A 148 -12.59 2.63 18.44
N ALA A 149 -11.66 1.88 19.04
CA ALA A 149 -10.58 2.56 19.75
C ALA A 149 -9.77 3.34 18.72
N ASP A 150 -9.16 4.44 19.10
CA ASP A 150 -8.28 5.20 18.21
C ASP A 150 -7.23 4.24 17.58
N GLY A 151 -7.24 4.14 16.26
CA GLY A 151 -6.30 3.32 15.50
C GLY A 151 -6.83 1.97 15.02
N GLU A 152 -8.07 1.60 15.30
CA GLU A 152 -8.70 0.39 14.73
C GLU A 152 -9.12 0.62 13.28
N ALA A 153 -8.96 -0.43 12.46
CA ALA A 153 -9.49 -0.44 11.10
C ALA A 153 -10.99 -0.76 11.13
N VAL A 154 -11.81 0.13 10.57
CA VAL A 154 -13.27 -0.02 10.53
C VAL A 154 -13.69 -0.54 9.16
N GLU A 155 -14.44 -1.64 9.13
CA GLU A 155 -15.03 -2.19 7.92
C GLU A 155 -16.39 -1.57 7.64
N ILE A 156 -16.58 -1.07 6.41
CA ILE A 156 -17.85 -0.57 5.90
C ILE A 156 -18.30 -1.48 4.75
N GLU A 157 -19.18 -2.41 5.04
CA GLU A 157 -19.74 -3.32 4.03
C GLU A 157 -20.76 -2.59 3.15
N LEU A 158 -20.57 -2.69 1.83
CA LEU A 158 -21.51 -2.17 0.84
C LEU A 158 -22.19 -3.33 0.10
N TYR A 159 -23.52 -3.29 0.00
CA TYR A 159 -24.28 -4.30 -0.75
C TYR A 159 -25.33 -3.65 -1.66
N LYS A 160 -25.76 -4.40 -2.69
CA LYS A 160 -26.82 -3.98 -3.61
C LYS A 160 -28.17 -4.47 -3.11
N ASP A 161 -29.12 -3.55 -2.98
CA ASP A 161 -30.51 -3.85 -2.66
C ASP A 161 -31.42 -3.10 -3.65
N TRP A 162 -32.19 -3.83 -4.46
CA TRP A 162 -33.06 -3.26 -5.50
C TRP A 162 -32.40 -2.25 -6.43
N GLY A 163 -31.12 -2.40 -6.74
CA GLY A 163 -30.34 -1.52 -7.60
C GLY A 163 -29.69 -0.33 -6.88
N GLU A 164 -30.00 -0.11 -5.61
CA GLU A 164 -29.35 0.88 -4.75
C GLU A 164 -28.16 0.29 -4.00
N THR A 165 -27.14 1.10 -3.75
CA THR A 165 -26.03 0.72 -2.88
C THR A 165 -26.36 1.10 -1.45
N ARG A 166 -26.32 0.14 -0.52
CA ARG A 166 -26.59 0.33 0.90
C ARG A 166 -25.39 -0.09 1.75
N ILE A 167 -25.29 0.51 2.93
CA ILE A 167 -24.26 0.18 3.92
C ILE A 167 -24.79 -0.91 4.84
N GLY A 168 -24.02 -1.99 5.02
CA GLY A 168 -24.33 -3.08 5.94
C GLY A 168 -24.47 -2.59 7.39
N GLY A 169 -25.36 -3.19 8.16
CA GLY A 169 -25.58 -2.84 9.58
C GLY A 169 -26.26 -1.48 9.84
N GLN A 170 -26.49 -0.65 8.82
CA GLN A 170 -27.26 0.58 9.02
C GLN A 170 -28.77 0.31 9.02
N THR A 171 -29.43 0.76 10.07
CA THR A 171 -30.91 0.83 10.13
C THR A 171 -31.37 2.26 9.79
N LEU A 172 -32.67 2.42 9.49
CA LEU A 172 -33.28 3.76 9.25
C LEU A 172 -33.05 4.76 10.40
N MET A 173 -32.77 4.26 11.62
CA MET A 173 -32.48 5.11 12.78
C MET A 173 -31.02 5.53 12.91
N THR A 174 -30.09 4.79 12.29
CA THR A 174 -28.65 5.04 12.32
C THR A 174 -28.13 5.72 11.05
N THR A 175 -28.98 5.86 10.04
CA THR A 175 -28.61 6.55 8.79
C THR A 175 -28.40 8.04 9.08
N PRO A 176 -27.21 8.61 8.84
CA PRO A 176 -26.99 10.04 8.97
C PRO A 176 -27.99 10.80 8.10
N ARG A 177 -28.68 11.78 8.64
CA ARG A 177 -29.50 12.69 7.85
C ARG A 177 -28.54 13.65 7.11
N TRP A 178 -28.26 13.34 5.86
CA TRP A 178 -27.55 14.27 4.99
C TRP A 178 -28.52 15.39 4.61
N ASP A 179 -28.31 16.57 5.20
CA ASP A 179 -28.98 17.79 4.77
C ASP A 179 -28.11 18.43 3.67
N TRP A 180 -28.55 18.34 2.44
CA TRP A 180 -27.88 18.96 1.30
C TRP A 180 -28.08 20.46 1.22
N GLY A 181 -28.62 21.08 2.25
CA GLY A 181 -28.94 22.51 2.26
C GLY A 181 -29.84 22.89 1.08
N THR A 182 -30.94 23.51 1.33
CA THR A 182 -31.77 24.10 0.25
C THR A 182 -30.93 25.09 -0.56
N ARG A 183 -30.86 24.89 -1.88
CA ARG A 183 -30.33 25.89 -2.82
C ARG A 183 -31.15 27.13 -2.81
#